data_5ec8d5e87f88d08da209ec2547653bee
#
_entry.id   5ec8d5e87f88d08da209ec2547653bee
#
_cell.length_a   1.000
_cell.length_b   1.000
_cell.length_c   1.000
_cell.angle_alpha   90.00
_cell.angle_beta   90.00
_cell.angle_gamma   90.00
#
_symmetry.space_group_name_H-M   'P 1'
#
loop_
_entity.id
_entity.type
_entity.pdbx_description
1 polymer ?
#
loop_
_entity_poly.entity_id
_entity_poly.type
_entity_poly.pdbx_seq_one_letter_code
_entity_poly.pdbx_strand_id
1 'polypeptide(L)'
;MENSDASQLEAEVKAAIAQLGISDLILNLNGLEQQSQESDFWKDSTAAQTVMQDIARLKKRIEPWTALLSSVSEINELNQLRDPKLASELAASLKDAQTKFSDLKRQLHFSGTYDDHGALLSIYAGAGGTDAQDWTQMLFRMY
;
A
#
# COMPACT_ATOMS: atom_id res chain seq x y z
N MET A 1 -27.92 -4.14 7.24
CA MET A 1 -27.11 -3.03 6.74
C MET A 1 -25.64 -3.43 6.60
N GLU A 2 -25.01 -4.02 7.61
CA GLU A 2 -23.58 -4.37 7.61
C GLU A 2 -23.16 -5.42 6.56
N ASN A 3 -24.02 -6.34 6.18
CA ASN A 3 -23.72 -7.37 5.17
C ASN A 3 -23.57 -6.78 3.75
N SER A 4 -24.25 -5.66 3.48
CA SER A 4 -24.13 -4.91 2.20
C SER A 4 -22.78 -4.19 2.13
N ASP A 5 -22.31 -3.67 3.26
CA ASP A 5 -21.13 -2.80 3.32
C ASP A 5 -19.82 -3.59 3.14
N ALA A 6 -19.74 -4.80 3.72
CA ALA A 6 -18.59 -5.70 3.55
C ALA A 6 -18.47 -6.20 2.10
N SER A 7 -19.59 -6.63 1.51
CA SER A 7 -19.61 -7.10 0.11
C SER A 7 -19.32 -5.96 -0.87
N GLN A 8 -19.79 -4.76 -0.58
CA GLN A 8 -19.48 -3.58 -1.39
C GLN A 8 -18.00 -3.22 -1.31
N LEU A 9 -17.42 -3.22 -0.10
CA LEU A 9 -16.00 -2.95 0.09
C LEU A 9 -15.14 -3.99 -0.63
N GLU A 10 -15.51 -5.27 -0.59
CA GLU A 10 -14.80 -6.33 -1.31
C GLU A 10 -14.81 -6.09 -2.82
N ALA A 11 -15.96 -5.71 -3.38
CA ALA A 11 -16.10 -5.38 -4.79
C ALA A 11 -15.23 -4.16 -5.18
N GLU A 12 -15.21 -3.12 -4.34
CA GLU A 12 -14.39 -1.93 -4.57
C GLU A 12 -12.88 -2.25 -4.51
N VAL A 13 -12.44 -3.08 -3.55
CA VAL A 13 -11.04 -3.52 -3.45
C VAL A 13 -10.65 -4.35 -4.68
N LYS A 14 -11.49 -5.28 -5.11
CA LYS A 14 -11.25 -6.08 -6.33
C LYS A 14 -11.16 -5.20 -7.58
N ALA A 15 -12.04 -4.21 -7.71
CA ALA A 15 -12.02 -3.27 -8.83
C ALA A 15 -10.72 -2.43 -8.83
N ALA A 16 -10.27 -1.97 -7.66
CA ALA A 16 -9.01 -1.23 -7.53
C ALA A 16 -7.80 -2.11 -7.89
N ILE A 17 -7.75 -3.37 -7.42
CA ILE A 17 -6.71 -4.34 -7.76
C ILE A 17 -6.63 -4.57 -9.27
N ALA A 18 -7.79 -4.72 -9.94
CA ALA A 18 -7.85 -4.90 -11.38
C ALA A 18 -7.38 -3.64 -12.14
N GLN A 19 -7.81 -2.46 -11.71
CA GLN A 19 -7.41 -1.18 -12.31
C GLN A 19 -5.90 -0.91 -12.17
N LEU A 20 -5.30 -1.35 -11.08
CA LEU A 20 -3.87 -1.20 -10.79
C LEU A 20 -2.98 -2.24 -11.48
N GLY A 21 -3.58 -3.23 -12.15
CA GLY A 21 -2.83 -4.33 -12.75
C GLY A 21 -2.04 -5.16 -11.73
N ILE A 22 -2.53 -5.26 -10.48
CA ILE A 22 -1.84 -6.02 -9.43
C ILE A 22 -1.64 -7.49 -9.85
N SER A 23 -2.57 -8.05 -10.61
CA SER A 23 -2.43 -9.41 -11.13
C SER A 23 -1.21 -9.58 -12.03
N ASP A 24 -0.92 -8.59 -12.88
CA ASP A 24 0.26 -8.61 -13.75
C ASP A 24 1.54 -8.44 -12.95
N LEU A 25 1.50 -7.60 -11.89
CA LEU A 25 2.63 -7.45 -10.98
C LEU A 25 2.92 -8.75 -10.22
N ILE A 26 1.89 -9.51 -9.82
CA ILE A 26 2.04 -10.82 -9.19
C ILE A 26 2.69 -11.82 -10.15
N LEU A 27 2.27 -11.85 -11.42
CA LEU A 27 2.89 -12.72 -12.43
C LEU A 27 4.38 -12.38 -12.62
N ASN A 28 4.72 -11.09 -12.69
CA ASN A 28 6.08 -10.64 -12.78
C ASN A 28 6.89 -11.03 -11.53
N LEU A 29 6.34 -10.81 -10.34
CA LEU A 29 6.96 -11.21 -9.07
C LEU A 29 7.28 -12.70 -9.05
N ASN A 30 6.32 -13.55 -9.42
CA ASN A 30 6.52 -15.00 -9.46
C ASN A 30 7.63 -15.39 -10.45
N GLY A 31 7.73 -14.73 -11.59
CA GLY A 31 8.81 -14.94 -12.56
C GLY A 31 10.18 -14.60 -11.99
N LEU A 32 10.31 -13.47 -11.31
CA LEU A 32 11.56 -13.05 -10.66
C LEU A 32 11.92 -13.98 -9.48
N GLU A 33 10.94 -14.44 -8.71
CA GLU A 33 11.16 -15.41 -7.63
C GLU A 33 11.62 -16.76 -8.16
N GLN A 34 11.06 -17.24 -9.27
CA GLN A 34 11.56 -18.45 -9.93
C GLN A 34 13.00 -18.28 -10.40
N GLN A 35 13.32 -17.16 -11.04
CA GLN A 35 14.68 -16.85 -11.46
C GLN A 35 15.66 -16.85 -10.28
N SER A 36 15.24 -16.33 -9.12
CA SER A 36 16.07 -16.29 -7.92
C SER A 36 16.38 -17.66 -7.32
N GLN A 37 15.61 -18.70 -7.69
CA GLN A 37 15.80 -20.09 -7.23
C GLN A 37 16.73 -20.91 -8.15
N GLU A 38 17.11 -20.37 -9.31
CA GLU A 38 18.01 -21.05 -10.22
C GLU A 38 19.43 -21.19 -9.63
N SER A 39 20.08 -22.33 -9.86
CA SER A 39 21.39 -22.64 -9.29
C SER A 39 22.47 -21.63 -9.69
N ASP A 40 22.33 -21.01 -10.85
CA ASP A 40 23.30 -20.08 -11.44
C ASP A 40 23.03 -18.61 -11.09
N PHE A 41 21.88 -18.32 -10.45
CA PHE A 41 21.45 -16.98 -10.12
C PHE A 41 22.48 -16.18 -9.32
N TRP A 42 23.14 -16.82 -8.37
CA TRP A 42 24.10 -16.18 -7.47
C TRP A 42 25.50 -16.02 -8.03
N LYS A 43 25.77 -16.50 -9.26
CA LYS A 43 27.10 -16.37 -9.91
C LYS A 43 27.42 -14.90 -10.23
N ASP A 44 26.43 -14.11 -10.61
CA ASP A 44 26.56 -12.66 -10.79
C ASP A 44 25.87 -11.93 -9.63
N SER A 45 26.68 -11.53 -8.65
CA SER A 45 26.16 -10.86 -7.45
C SER A 45 25.48 -9.52 -7.74
N THR A 46 25.90 -8.79 -8.78
CA THR A 46 25.34 -7.49 -9.14
C THR A 46 23.95 -7.65 -9.77
N ALA A 47 23.83 -8.60 -10.70
CA ALA A 47 22.54 -8.93 -11.31
C ALA A 47 21.58 -9.50 -10.26
N ALA A 48 22.05 -10.41 -9.40
CA ALA A 48 21.25 -10.96 -8.31
C ALA A 48 20.73 -9.89 -7.35
N GLN A 49 21.57 -8.93 -6.96
CA GLN A 49 21.17 -7.82 -6.11
C GLN A 49 20.05 -6.96 -6.75
N THR A 50 20.17 -6.68 -8.05
CA THR A 50 19.15 -5.91 -8.77
C THR A 50 17.80 -6.63 -8.77
N VAL A 51 17.80 -7.93 -9.10
CA VAL A 51 16.58 -8.75 -9.09
C VAL A 51 15.96 -8.83 -7.70
N MET A 52 16.76 -8.99 -6.65
CA MET A 52 16.25 -9.01 -5.27
C MET A 52 15.66 -7.67 -4.83
N GLN A 53 16.22 -6.54 -5.29
CA GLN A 53 15.64 -5.21 -5.07
C GLN A 53 14.30 -5.06 -5.80
N ASP A 54 14.19 -5.55 -7.04
CA ASP A 54 12.94 -5.55 -7.79
C ASP A 54 11.87 -6.42 -7.14
N ILE A 55 12.23 -7.61 -6.64
CA ILE A 55 11.34 -8.47 -5.86
C ILE A 55 10.83 -7.73 -4.62
N ALA A 56 11.73 -7.11 -3.86
CA ALA A 56 11.35 -6.38 -2.65
C ALA A 56 10.42 -5.20 -2.96
N ARG A 57 10.68 -4.45 -4.04
CA ARG A 57 9.83 -3.35 -4.51
C ARG A 57 8.45 -3.83 -4.94
N LEU A 58 8.37 -4.92 -5.70
CA LEU A 58 7.09 -5.50 -6.12
C LEU A 58 6.29 -6.02 -4.93
N LYS A 59 6.91 -6.74 -3.99
CA LYS A 59 6.26 -7.20 -2.76
C LYS A 59 5.66 -6.03 -1.98
N LYS A 60 6.44 -5.00 -1.70
CA LYS A 60 5.98 -3.80 -1.00
C LYS A 60 4.75 -3.16 -1.66
N ARG A 61 4.64 -3.25 -2.99
CA ARG A 61 3.50 -2.70 -3.74
C ARG A 61 2.30 -3.64 -3.75
N ILE A 62 2.50 -4.96 -3.80
CA ILE A 62 1.45 -5.97 -3.93
C ILE A 62 0.83 -6.33 -2.56
N GLU A 63 1.68 -6.58 -1.55
CA GLU A 63 1.27 -7.12 -0.25
C GLU A 63 0.15 -6.34 0.44
N PRO A 64 0.14 -5.00 0.48
CA PRO A 64 -0.94 -4.26 1.14
C PRO A 64 -2.30 -4.51 0.50
N TRP A 65 -2.37 -4.67 -0.82
CA TRP A 65 -3.61 -4.91 -1.55
C TRP A 65 -4.13 -6.34 -1.38
N THR A 66 -3.23 -7.32 -1.46
CA THR A 66 -3.59 -8.73 -1.26
C THR A 66 -3.99 -9.02 0.17
N ALA A 67 -3.29 -8.45 1.14
CA ALA A 67 -3.65 -8.56 2.56
C ALA A 67 -5.00 -7.90 2.86
N LEU A 68 -5.26 -6.72 2.29
CA LEU A 68 -6.55 -6.05 2.45
C LEU A 68 -7.69 -6.90 1.85
N LEU A 69 -7.49 -7.43 0.64
CA LEU A 69 -8.50 -8.28 0.00
C LEU A 69 -8.80 -9.53 0.84
N SER A 70 -7.77 -10.20 1.37
CA SER A 70 -7.94 -11.36 2.25
C SER A 70 -8.75 -11.00 3.50
N SER A 71 -8.37 -9.92 4.18
CA SER A 71 -9.09 -9.46 5.39
C SER A 71 -10.55 -9.12 5.10
N VAL A 72 -10.86 -8.45 3.99
CA VAL A 72 -12.23 -8.10 3.64
C VAL A 72 -13.04 -9.34 3.23
N SER A 73 -12.43 -10.31 2.54
CA SER A 73 -13.05 -11.58 2.21
C SER A 73 -13.39 -12.38 3.46
N GLU A 74 -12.47 -12.47 4.43
CA GLU A 74 -12.71 -13.13 5.73
C GLU A 74 -13.85 -12.46 6.51
N ILE A 75 -13.89 -11.12 6.57
CA ILE A 75 -14.97 -10.38 7.19
C ILE A 75 -16.30 -10.70 6.52
N ASN A 76 -16.33 -10.77 5.19
CA ASN A 76 -17.55 -11.09 4.45
C ASN A 76 -18.04 -12.52 4.70
N GLU A 77 -17.13 -13.50 4.75
CA GLU A 77 -17.44 -14.88 5.09
C GLU A 77 -18.00 -15.02 6.52
N LEU A 78 -17.33 -14.38 7.49
CA LEU A 78 -17.79 -14.40 8.90
C LEU A 78 -19.14 -13.69 9.08
N ASN A 79 -19.39 -12.63 8.35
CA ASN A 79 -20.68 -11.93 8.35
C ASN A 79 -21.83 -12.84 7.86
N GLN A 80 -21.56 -13.79 6.97
CA GLN A 80 -22.56 -14.73 6.49
C GLN A 80 -23.00 -15.72 7.57
N LEU A 81 -22.16 -15.99 8.57
CA LEU A 81 -22.50 -16.87 9.71
C LEU A 81 -23.54 -16.27 10.66
N ARG A 82 -23.73 -14.96 10.62
CA ARG A 82 -24.72 -14.20 11.42
C ARG A 82 -24.64 -14.47 12.92
N ASP A 83 -23.43 -14.68 13.45
CA ASP A 83 -23.24 -14.87 14.89
C ASP A 83 -23.30 -13.50 15.62
N PRO A 84 -24.28 -13.28 16.52
CA PRO A 84 -24.42 -12.03 17.25
C PRO A 84 -23.20 -11.70 18.13
N LYS A 85 -22.42 -12.70 18.53
CA LYS A 85 -21.22 -12.51 19.37
C LYS A 85 -20.08 -11.86 18.61
N LEU A 86 -20.03 -12.05 17.29
CA LEU A 86 -18.99 -11.50 16.42
C LEU A 86 -19.36 -10.14 15.84
N ALA A 87 -20.61 -9.69 15.96
CA ALA A 87 -21.10 -8.48 15.30
C ALA A 87 -20.26 -7.24 15.63
N SER A 88 -19.92 -7.01 16.90
CA SER A 88 -19.14 -5.84 17.30
C SER A 88 -17.69 -5.90 16.81
N GLU A 89 -17.08 -7.07 16.79
CA GLU A 89 -15.73 -7.30 16.31
C GLU A 89 -15.64 -7.14 14.79
N LEU A 90 -16.62 -7.71 14.08
CA LEU A 90 -16.72 -7.57 12.62
C LEU A 90 -16.93 -6.12 12.18
N ALA A 91 -17.76 -5.35 12.92
CA ALA A 91 -17.95 -3.93 12.65
C ALA A 91 -16.65 -3.13 12.83
N ALA A 92 -15.88 -3.43 13.88
CA ALA A 92 -14.58 -2.78 14.11
C ALA A 92 -13.57 -3.16 13.01
N SER A 93 -13.50 -4.44 12.63
CA SER A 93 -12.63 -4.93 11.57
C SER A 93 -12.99 -4.35 10.20
N LEU A 94 -14.28 -4.20 9.90
CA LEU A 94 -14.74 -3.56 8.67
C LEU A 94 -14.33 -2.10 8.61
N LYS A 95 -14.45 -1.36 9.71
CA LYS A 95 -14.03 0.04 9.80
C LYS A 95 -12.51 0.18 9.61
N ASP A 96 -11.71 -0.71 10.20
CA ASP A 96 -10.26 -0.74 9.99
C ASP A 96 -9.91 -1.02 8.53
N ALA A 97 -10.57 -1.99 7.90
CA ALA A 97 -10.39 -2.31 6.48
C ALA A 97 -10.75 -1.11 5.57
N GLN A 98 -11.84 -0.38 5.87
CA GLN A 98 -12.23 0.83 5.16
C GLN A 98 -11.16 1.93 5.29
N THR A 99 -10.59 2.11 6.48
CA THR A 99 -9.51 3.06 6.71
C THR A 99 -8.27 2.70 5.90
N LYS A 100 -7.83 1.43 5.96
CA LYS A 100 -6.70 0.92 5.17
C LYS A 100 -6.92 1.10 3.67
N PHE A 101 -8.13 0.83 3.19
CA PHE A 101 -8.47 1.03 1.78
C PHE A 101 -8.38 2.50 1.36
N SER A 102 -8.87 3.42 2.21
CA SER A 102 -8.78 4.86 1.96
C SER A 102 -7.32 5.34 1.92
N ASP A 103 -6.47 4.82 2.81
CA ASP A 103 -5.05 5.15 2.85
C ASP A 103 -4.31 4.60 1.63
N LEU A 104 -4.59 3.37 1.20
CA LEU A 104 -4.04 2.80 -0.03
C LEU A 104 -4.49 3.59 -1.26
N LYS A 105 -5.77 3.98 -1.36
CA LYS A 105 -6.26 4.85 -2.44
C LYS A 105 -5.50 6.18 -2.47
N ARG A 106 -5.25 6.78 -1.30
CA ARG A 106 -4.49 8.04 -1.22
C ARG A 106 -3.07 7.88 -1.74
N GLN A 107 -2.42 6.75 -1.43
CA GLN A 107 -1.08 6.45 -1.93
C GLN A 107 -1.03 6.28 -3.46
N LEU A 108 -2.15 5.91 -4.10
CA LEU A 108 -2.22 5.82 -5.56
C LEU A 108 -2.07 7.16 -6.29
N HIS A 109 -2.38 8.26 -5.61
CA HIS A 109 -2.14 9.60 -6.17
C HIS A 109 -0.64 9.90 -6.32
N PHE A 110 0.21 9.12 -5.63
CA PHE A 110 1.66 9.19 -5.71
C PHE A 110 2.20 8.02 -6.53
N SER A 111 1.84 7.95 -7.82
CA SER A 111 2.27 6.89 -8.75
C SER A 111 3.23 7.37 -9.84
N GLY A 112 3.78 8.58 -9.69
CA GLY A 112 4.78 9.14 -10.58
C GLY A 112 6.13 8.42 -10.50
N THR A 113 6.93 8.51 -11.55
CA THR A 113 8.23 7.82 -11.67
C THR A 113 9.20 8.18 -10.53
N TYR A 114 9.01 9.33 -9.88
CA TYR A 114 9.88 9.85 -8.82
C TYR A 114 9.24 9.89 -7.43
N ASP A 115 8.00 9.44 -7.29
CA ASP A 115 7.25 9.55 -6.03
C ASP A 115 7.83 8.65 -4.92
N ASP A 116 8.55 7.59 -5.28
CA ASP A 116 9.29 6.72 -4.36
C ASP A 116 10.69 7.25 -4.01
N HIS A 117 11.11 8.38 -4.59
CA HIS A 117 12.42 8.96 -4.36
C HIS A 117 12.40 9.90 -3.15
N GLY A 118 13.55 10.04 -2.49
CA GLY A 118 13.74 11.06 -1.47
C GLY A 118 13.57 12.46 -2.03
N ALA A 119 12.84 13.33 -1.32
CA ALA A 119 12.63 14.71 -1.72
C ALA A 119 13.65 15.64 -1.06
N LEU A 120 14.11 16.65 -1.81
CA LEU A 120 14.94 17.74 -1.30
C LEU A 120 14.00 18.94 -1.07
N LEU A 121 13.75 19.25 0.21
CA LEU A 121 12.90 20.37 0.59
C LEU A 121 13.76 21.58 0.97
N SER A 122 13.55 22.70 0.29
CA SER A 122 14.18 23.97 0.63
C SER A 122 13.11 24.98 1.04
N ILE A 123 13.26 25.58 2.20
CA ILE A 123 12.33 26.57 2.74
C ILE A 123 13.06 27.90 2.88
N TYR A 124 12.52 28.96 2.28
CA TYR A 124 13.11 30.30 2.30
C TYR A 124 12.21 31.27 3.04
N ALA A 125 12.83 32.09 3.92
CA ALA A 125 12.12 33.19 4.53
C ALA A 125 11.83 34.28 3.48
N GLY A 126 10.57 34.73 3.44
CA GLY A 126 10.17 35.89 2.60
C GLY A 126 10.50 37.23 3.25
N ALA A 127 9.88 38.30 2.79
CA ALA A 127 10.14 39.69 3.22
C ALA A 127 9.63 40.06 4.64
N GLY A 128 9.35 39.09 5.52
CA GLY A 128 8.75 39.29 6.85
C GLY A 128 9.73 39.51 8.01
N GLY A 129 11.00 39.77 7.77
CA GLY A 129 12.00 39.98 8.84
C GLY A 129 12.23 38.78 9.74
N THR A 130 12.45 39.02 11.06
CA THR A 130 12.71 37.98 12.07
C THR A 130 11.56 36.99 12.19
N ASP A 131 10.31 37.46 12.16
CA ASP A 131 9.11 36.60 12.28
C ASP A 131 9.03 35.59 11.12
N ALA A 132 9.38 35.99 9.91
CA ALA A 132 9.43 35.10 8.76
C ALA A 132 10.54 34.04 8.88
N GLN A 133 11.67 34.40 9.48
CA GLN A 133 12.78 33.48 9.74
C GLN A 133 12.39 32.45 10.80
N ASP A 134 11.75 32.89 11.89
CA ASP A 134 11.26 31.99 12.93
C ASP A 134 10.20 31.03 12.40
N TRP A 135 9.26 31.53 11.58
CA TRP A 135 8.26 30.70 10.92
C TRP A 135 8.90 29.67 9.98
N THR A 136 9.88 30.07 9.20
CA THR A 136 10.64 29.18 8.31
C THR A 136 11.34 28.08 9.11
N GLN A 137 11.94 28.41 10.26
CA GLN A 137 12.58 27.44 11.14
C GLN A 137 11.56 26.46 11.75
N MET A 138 10.37 26.94 12.13
CA MET A 138 9.28 26.08 12.62
C MET A 138 8.82 25.09 11.54
N LEU A 139 8.61 25.55 10.31
CA LEU A 139 8.26 24.70 9.16
C LEU A 139 9.35 23.68 8.87
N PHE A 140 10.62 24.07 8.90
CA PHE A 140 11.74 23.14 8.69
C PHE A 140 11.78 22.02 9.75
N ARG A 141 11.46 22.33 11.00
CA ARG A 141 11.39 21.31 12.05
C ARG A 141 10.16 20.39 11.95
N MET A 142 9.09 20.90 11.34
CA MET A 142 7.85 20.13 11.15
C MET A 142 8.02 19.06 10.07
N TYR A 143 8.73 19.39 8.97
CA TYR A 143 8.99 18.46 7.85
C TYR A 143 10.23 17.58 8.09
#